data_f7d90acd2a41bdcda0018ac204482deb
#
_entry.id   f7d90acd2a41bdcda0018ac204482deb
#
_cell.length_a   1.000
_cell.length_b   1.000
_cell.length_c   1.000
_cell.angle_alpha   90.00
_cell.angle_beta   90.00
_cell.angle_gamma   90.00
#
_symmetry.space_group_name_H-M   'P 1'
#
loop_
_entity.id
_entity.type
_entity.pdbx_description
1 polymer ?
#
loop_
_entity_poly.entity_id
_entity_poly.type
_entity_poly.pdbx_seq_one_letter_code
_entity_poly.pdbx_strand_id
1 'polypeptide(L)' 'MKYIFFALTLIILTYCNNKQETSNCIDTEKIKLDQFCIEIYQPVCGCDLKTYSNTCFAQINGVIEWTSGKCEKN' A
#
# COMPACT_ATOMS: atom_id res chain seq x y z
N MET A 1 -18.35 40.00 -22.87
CA MET A 1 -17.90 39.60 -22.88
C MET A 1 -17.03 39.25 -22.12
N LYS A 2 -16.72 39.22 -21.61
CA LYS A 2 -15.93 38.94 -20.87
C LYS A 2 -16.19 38.00 -20.00
N TYR A 3 -16.93 37.67 -19.65
CA TYR A 3 -17.27 36.81 -18.78
C TYR A 3 -16.97 35.55 -19.07
N ILE A 4 -16.83 35.31 -19.83
CA ILE A 4 -16.55 34.17 -20.23
C ILE A 4 -15.56 33.50 -19.69
N PHE A 5 -14.61 33.78 -19.64
CA PHE A 5 -13.58 33.13 -19.25
C PHE A 5 -13.58 32.60 -18.05
N PHE A 6 -14.01 32.95 -17.35
CA PHE A 6 -13.89 32.53 -16.15
C PHE A 6 -14.29 31.27 -16.00
N ALA A 7 -14.97 30.94 -16.72
CA ALA A 7 -15.43 29.69 -16.53
C ALA A 7 -14.39 28.75 -16.50
N LEU A 8 -13.64 28.81 -17.24
CA LEU A 8 -12.78 27.81 -17.27
C LEU A 8 -12.13 27.48 -16.21
N THR A 9 -11.95 28.15 -15.61
CA THR A 9 -11.16 27.83 -14.62
C THR A 9 -11.46 26.70 -13.94
N LEU A 10 -12.30 26.42 -13.71
CA LEU A 10 -12.52 25.42 -12.93
C LEU A 10 -12.02 24.21 -13.13
N ILE A 11 -11.88 24.03 -13.83
CA ILE A 11 -11.46 22.88 -14.08
C ILE A 11 -10.53 22.27 -13.40
N ILE A 12 -9.99 22.47 -13.17
CA ILE A 12 -9.04 21.92 -12.59
C ILE A 12 -9.09 21.05 -11.71
N LEU A 13 -9.35 20.78 -11.48
CA LEU A 13 -9.27 19.97 -10.69
C LEU A 13 -9.00 18.85 -10.56
N THR A 14 -8.95 18.62 -10.69
CA THR A 14 -8.73 17.59 -10.48
C THR A 14 -8.07 16.75 -10.10
N TYR A 15 -7.75 16.61 -9.95
CA TYR A 15 -7.26 15.67 -9.56
C TYR A 15 -6.74 14.96 -8.99
N CYS A 16 -6.51 14.63 -8.87
CA CYS A 16 -6.00 13.94 -8.31
C CYS A 16 -5.85 13.02 -7.93
N ASN A 17 -5.80 12.57 -7.98
CA ASN A 17 -5.71 11.54 -7.48
C ASN A 17 -4.95 10.74 -7.14
N ASN A 18 -4.59 10.44 -6.93
CA ASN A 18 -3.92 9.67 -6.56
C ASN A 18 -3.61 8.92 -5.83
N LYS A 19 -3.54 8.32 -5.79
CA LYS A 19 -3.21 7.60 -5.19
C LYS A 19 -3.00 6.73 -4.56
N GLN A 20 -3.07 6.10 -4.23
CA GLN A 20 -2.77 5.36 -3.59
C GLN A 20 -2.57 4.06 -3.87
N GLU A 21 -1.58 3.45 -3.96
CA GLU A 21 -1.28 2.23 -4.23
C GLU A 21 -1.33 1.33 -3.14
N THR A 22 -1.11 1.76 -1.94
CA THR A 22 -1.16 0.89 -0.79
C THR A 22 -2.52 0.31 -0.58
N SER A 23 -3.54 0.92 -1.12
CA SER A 23 -4.86 0.35 -0.94
C SER A 23 -5.02 -0.92 -1.73
N ASN A 24 -4.20 -1.16 -2.75
CA ASN A 24 -4.25 -2.40 -3.47
C ASN A 24 -3.24 -3.40 -2.95
N CYS A 25 -2.44 -2.99 -2.00
CA CYS A 25 -1.38 -3.82 -1.47
C CYS A 25 -1.88 -4.77 -0.39
N ILE A 26 -2.91 -4.39 0.33
CA ILE A 26 -3.43 -5.20 1.42
C ILE A 26 -4.78 -5.76 1.01
N ASP A 27 -4.89 -7.07 1.07
CA ASP A 27 -6.17 -7.70 0.80
C ASP A 27 -6.75 -8.06 2.15
N THR A 28 -7.72 -7.28 2.60
CA THR A 28 -8.25 -7.47 3.93
C THR A 28 -8.94 -8.80 4.10
N GLU A 29 -9.35 -9.43 3.01
CA GLU A 29 -9.98 -10.73 3.13
C GLU A 29 -8.98 -11.82 3.38
N LYS A 30 -7.70 -11.53 3.21
CA LYS A 30 -6.67 -12.52 3.46
C LYS A 30 -6.02 -12.35 4.81
N ILE A 31 -6.48 -11.42 5.61
CA ILE A 31 -5.90 -11.21 6.92
C ILE A 31 -6.31 -12.35 7.84
N LYS A 32 -5.32 -13.03 8.40
CA LYS A 32 -5.58 -14.17 9.26
C LYS A 32 -4.67 -14.12 10.47
N LEU A 33 -4.93 -13.16 11.31
CA LEU A 33 -4.02 -12.90 12.42
C LEU A 33 -4.00 -14.02 13.46
N ASP A 34 -4.96 -14.93 13.39
CA ASP A 34 -4.95 -16.06 14.32
C ASP A 34 -4.17 -17.23 13.75
N GLN A 35 -3.55 -17.07 12.59
CA GLN A 35 -2.81 -18.16 12.01
C GLN A 35 -1.40 -18.16 12.57
N PHE A 36 -0.84 -19.36 12.78
CA PHE A 36 0.48 -19.50 13.33
C PHE A 36 1.54 -19.32 12.25
N CYS A 37 2.61 -18.60 12.56
CA CYS A 37 3.74 -18.48 11.67
C CYS A 37 4.99 -18.90 12.39
N ILE A 38 5.87 -19.58 11.66
CA ILE A 38 7.17 -19.92 12.19
C ILE A 38 7.94 -18.64 12.41
N GLU A 39 8.73 -18.59 13.47
CA GLU A 39 9.42 -17.36 13.80
C GLU A 39 10.85 -17.37 13.31
N ILE A 40 11.02 -17.52 12.02
CA ILE A 40 12.30 -17.43 11.41
C ILE A 40 12.45 -16.02 10.88
N TYR A 41 13.59 -15.40 11.15
CA TYR A 41 13.78 -14.03 10.71
C TYR A 41 14.38 -14.02 9.31
N GLN A 42 13.56 -13.83 8.31
CA GLN A 42 13.99 -13.65 6.93
C GLN A 42 13.16 -12.50 6.41
N PRO A 43 13.56 -11.27 6.74
CA PRO A 43 12.68 -10.14 6.56
C PRO A 43 12.34 -9.85 5.12
N VAL A 44 11.15 -9.32 4.94
CA VAL A 44 10.68 -8.87 3.65
C VAL A 44 10.08 -7.49 3.83
N CYS A 45 10.15 -6.69 2.78
CA CYS A 45 9.52 -5.38 2.80
C CYS A 45 8.22 -5.51 2.03
N GLY A 46 7.11 -5.31 2.71
CA GLY A 46 5.82 -5.38 2.05
C GLY A 46 5.60 -4.19 1.16
N CYS A 47 4.66 -4.34 0.24
CA CYS A 47 4.30 -3.23 -0.64
C CYS A 47 3.69 -2.08 0.16
N ASP A 48 3.33 -2.31 1.40
CA ASP A 48 2.86 -1.27 2.29
C ASP A 48 4.01 -0.57 3.00
N LEU A 49 5.25 -0.88 2.61
CA LEU A 49 6.46 -0.27 3.16
C LEU A 49 6.69 -0.60 4.62
N LYS A 50 6.21 -1.75 5.03
CA LYS A 50 6.46 -2.24 6.37
C LYS A 50 7.34 -3.49 6.29
N THR A 51 8.28 -3.61 7.20
CA THR A 51 9.13 -4.77 7.28
C THR A 51 8.44 -5.85 8.09
N TYR A 52 8.33 -7.04 7.51
CA TYR A 52 7.77 -8.18 8.20
C TYR A 52 8.88 -9.19 8.46
N SER A 53 8.75 -9.93 9.54
CA SER A 53 9.80 -10.86 9.92
C SER A 53 10.07 -11.93 8.89
N ASN A 54 9.04 -12.32 8.13
CA ASN A 54 9.19 -13.25 7.05
C ASN A 54 7.91 -13.24 6.23
N THR A 55 7.87 -14.03 5.18
CA THR A 55 6.72 -13.98 4.29
C THR A 55 5.45 -14.44 4.96
N CYS A 56 5.55 -15.35 5.91
CA CYS A 56 4.34 -15.82 6.60
C CYS A 56 3.65 -14.65 7.31
N PHE A 57 4.45 -13.84 8.02
CA PHE A 57 3.87 -12.71 8.72
C PHE A 57 3.30 -11.68 7.75
N ALA A 58 3.93 -11.51 6.59
CA ALA A 58 3.36 -10.60 5.60
C ALA A 58 2.02 -11.13 5.11
N GLN A 59 1.96 -12.43 4.85
CA GLN A 59 0.73 -13.01 4.31
C GLN A 59 -0.42 -12.93 5.28
N ILE A 60 -0.18 -13.20 6.55
CA ILE A 60 -1.30 -13.18 7.48
C ILE A 60 -1.78 -11.77 7.75
N ASN A 61 -1.00 -10.79 7.36
CA ASN A 61 -1.43 -9.40 7.44
C ASN A 61 -2.07 -8.92 6.15
N GLY A 62 -2.28 -9.81 5.20
CA GLY A 62 -2.98 -9.47 3.98
C GLY A 62 -2.11 -8.84 2.92
N VAL A 63 -0.79 -8.79 3.14
CA VAL A 63 0.11 -8.20 2.17
C VAL A 63 0.20 -9.11 0.97
N ILE A 64 -0.01 -8.58 -0.21
CA ILE A 64 -0.04 -9.41 -1.40
C ILE A 64 1.25 -9.36 -2.21
N GLU A 65 2.13 -8.40 -1.93
CA GLU A 65 3.40 -8.32 -2.63
C GLU A 65 4.47 -7.86 -1.68
N TRP A 66 5.65 -8.37 -1.82
CA TRP A 66 6.78 -7.97 -1.01
C TRP A 66 8.08 -8.23 -1.74
N THR A 67 9.15 -7.63 -1.25
CA THR A 67 10.49 -7.90 -1.77
C THR A 67 11.35 -8.41 -0.64
N SER A 68 12.41 -9.12 -0.98
CA SER A 68 13.32 -9.65 0.01
C SER A 68 14.04 -8.56 0.75
N GLY A 69 14.28 -8.77 2.01
CA GLY A 69 15.03 -7.83 2.82
C GLY A 69 14.13 -6.82 3.48
N LYS A 70 14.63 -6.21 4.53
CA LYS A 70 13.80 -5.23 5.21
C LYS A 70 13.71 -3.97 4.39
N CYS A 71 12.70 -3.17 4.69
CA CYS A 71 12.52 -1.92 3.99
C CYS A 71 13.66 -0.98 4.31
N GLU A 72 14.07 -0.23 3.32
CA GLU A 72 15.23 0.60 3.51
C GLU A 72 14.96 1.79 4.38
N LYS A 73 13.75 2.25 4.37
CA LYS A 73 13.44 3.38 5.15
C LYS A 73 12.75 3.11 6.39
N ASN A 74 12.74 1.95 6.83
CA ASN A 74 12.11 1.65 8.02
C ASN A 74 13.07 1.27 9.03
#